data_830c8b87914d1306bec4863029e5f7ce
#
_entry.id   830c8b87914d1306bec4863029e5f7ce
#
_cell.length_a   1.000
_cell.length_b   1.000
_cell.length_c   1.000
_cell.angle_alpha   90.00
_cell.angle_beta   90.00
_cell.angle_gamma   90.00
#
_symmetry.space_group_name_H-M   'P 1'
#
loop_
_entity.id
_entity.type
_entity.pdbx_description
1 polymer ?
#
loop_
_entity_poly.entity_id
_entity_poly.type
_entity_poly.pdbx_seq_one_letter_code
_entity_poly.pdbx_strand_id
1 'polypeptide(L)' 'CTIGGGSGLNGHIYIANDVHIHGMTMVTKSIKEAGMYASGTTVEPADSWRKNQARFKELDTLAKAIKKKI' A
#
# COMPACT_ATOMS: atom_id res chain seq x y z
N CYS A 1 6.98 -16.51 -4.97
CA CYS A 1 6.67 -15.08 -4.89
C CYS A 1 7.11 -14.36 -6.14
N THR A 2 6.37 -13.36 -6.54
CA THR A 2 6.80 -12.44 -7.60
C THR A 2 6.86 -11.03 -7.02
N ILE A 3 7.90 -10.29 -7.39
CA ILE A 3 8.09 -8.92 -6.93
C ILE A 3 8.29 -8.05 -8.16
N GLY A 4 7.37 -7.11 -8.37
CA GLY A 4 7.42 -6.20 -9.50
C GLY A 4 8.61 -5.26 -9.45
N GLY A 5 9.00 -4.73 -10.61
CA GLY A 5 10.16 -3.84 -10.74
C GLY A 5 10.02 -2.57 -9.89
N GLY A 6 11.13 -2.10 -9.37
CA GLY A 6 11.17 -0.88 -8.57
C GLY A 6 10.62 -1.01 -7.16
N SER A 7 10.21 -2.20 -6.75
CA SER A 7 9.70 -2.42 -5.39
C SER A 7 10.82 -2.34 -4.36
N GLY A 8 10.50 -1.81 -3.17
CA GLY A 8 11.42 -1.74 -2.05
C GLY A 8 10.95 -2.63 -0.91
N LEU A 9 11.87 -3.42 -0.35
CA LEU A 9 11.59 -4.29 0.78
C LEU A 9 12.48 -3.89 1.95
N ASN A 10 11.90 -3.73 3.14
CA ASN A 10 12.71 -3.52 4.33
C ASN A 10 13.50 -4.79 4.66
N GLY A 11 14.67 -4.62 5.29
CA GLY A 11 15.45 -5.74 5.77
C GLY A 11 14.73 -6.48 6.90
N HIS A 12 15.09 -7.76 7.07
CA HIS A 12 14.59 -8.59 8.17
C HIS A 12 13.07 -8.79 8.21
N ILE A 13 12.40 -8.75 7.05
CA ILE A 13 10.99 -9.08 6.96
C ILE A 13 10.80 -10.45 6.32
N TYR A 14 9.65 -11.05 6.56
CA TYR A 14 9.24 -12.34 6.02
C TYR A 14 8.16 -12.14 4.96
N ILE A 15 8.30 -12.83 3.84
CA ILE A 15 7.30 -12.84 2.77
C ILE A 15 6.80 -14.28 2.62
N ALA A 16 5.52 -14.48 2.83
CA ALA A 16 4.90 -15.81 2.73
C ALA A 16 4.97 -16.37 1.30
N ASN A 17 4.73 -17.67 1.16
CA ASN A 17 4.63 -18.27 -0.17
C ASN A 17 3.40 -17.74 -0.92
N ASP A 18 3.47 -17.76 -2.24
CA ASP A 18 2.37 -17.35 -3.12
C ASP A 18 1.94 -15.89 -2.93
N VAL A 19 2.89 -15.02 -2.59
CA VAL A 19 2.69 -13.58 -2.54
C VAL A 19 3.13 -12.98 -3.88
N HIS A 20 2.29 -12.12 -4.45
CA HIS A 20 2.59 -11.39 -5.68
C HIS A 20 2.55 -9.90 -5.38
N ILE A 21 3.69 -9.24 -5.56
CA ILE A 21 3.84 -7.81 -5.26
C ILE A 21 3.92 -7.04 -6.57
N HIS A 22 3.02 -6.09 -6.76
CA HIS A 22 3.02 -5.24 -7.95
C HIS A 22 4.27 -4.35 -7.99
N GLY A 23 4.58 -3.82 -9.17
CA GLY A 23 5.72 -2.94 -9.33
C GLY A 23 5.62 -1.68 -8.48
N MET A 24 6.75 -1.13 -8.09
CA MET A 24 6.87 0.10 -7.32
C MET A 24 6.18 0.03 -5.96
N THR A 25 6.08 -1.15 -5.39
CA THR A 25 5.47 -1.36 -4.08
C THR A 25 6.52 -1.23 -2.97
N MET A 26 6.16 -0.54 -1.90
CA MET A 26 7.02 -0.42 -0.72
C MET A 26 6.51 -1.35 0.37
N VAL A 27 7.31 -2.36 0.71
CA VAL A 27 6.95 -3.34 1.74
C VAL A 27 7.72 -3.04 3.01
N THR A 28 7.03 -2.57 4.03
CA THR A 28 7.64 -2.16 5.30
C THR A 28 7.45 -3.16 6.43
N LYS A 29 6.53 -4.10 6.26
CA LYS A 29 6.23 -5.14 7.26
C LYS A 29 6.20 -6.51 6.60
N SER A 30 6.38 -7.55 7.40
CA SER A 30 6.27 -8.92 6.90
C SER A 30 4.89 -9.21 6.34
N ILE A 31 4.84 -9.99 5.26
CA ILE A 31 3.59 -10.43 4.65
C ILE A 31 3.42 -11.91 4.99
N LYS A 32 2.40 -12.21 5.78
CA LYS A 32 2.20 -13.57 6.33
C LYS A 32 1.19 -14.40 5.56
N GLU A 33 0.41 -13.78 4.69
CA GLU A 33 -0.63 -14.47 3.94
C GLU A 33 -0.39 -14.34 2.44
N ALA A 34 -0.68 -15.41 1.71
CA ALA A 34 -0.63 -15.40 0.26
C ALA A 34 -1.61 -14.37 -0.31
N GLY A 35 -1.30 -13.81 -1.44
CA GLY A 35 -2.19 -12.86 -2.09
C GLY A 35 -1.44 -11.88 -2.98
N MET A 36 -2.18 -10.93 -3.52
CA MET A 36 -1.64 -9.86 -4.35
C MET A 36 -1.60 -8.57 -3.55
N TYR A 37 -0.46 -7.89 -3.58
CA TYR A 37 -0.23 -6.68 -2.80
C TYR A 37 0.26 -5.55 -3.71
N ALA A 38 -0.16 -4.35 -3.39
CA ALA A 38 0.22 -3.17 -4.15
C ALA A 38 0.34 -1.97 -3.22
N SER A 39 1.14 -1.02 -3.60
CA SER A 39 1.20 0.29 -2.96
C SER A 39 1.78 1.29 -3.94
N GLY A 40 2.00 2.49 -3.49
CA GLY A 40 2.64 3.51 -4.31
C GLY A 40 1.65 4.49 -4.89
N THR A 41 1.84 5.73 -4.52
CA THR A 41 1.15 6.86 -5.13
C THR A 41 2.17 7.62 -5.96
N THR A 42 1.70 8.44 -6.92
CA THR A 42 2.60 9.25 -7.71
C THR A 42 3.31 10.28 -6.82
N VAL A 43 4.45 10.75 -7.30
CA VAL A 43 5.27 11.70 -6.54
C VAL A 43 4.54 13.04 -6.39
N GLU A 44 4.66 13.64 -5.22
CA GLU A 44 4.15 14.97 -4.93
C GLU A 44 5.01 15.61 -3.83
N PRO A 45 4.86 16.91 -3.57
CA PRO A 45 5.62 17.55 -2.48
C PRO A 45 5.39 16.83 -1.14
N ALA A 46 6.44 16.72 -0.35
CA ALA A 46 6.42 15.90 0.86
C ALA A 46 5.32 16.30 1.86
N ASP A 47 5.06 17.60 2.01
CA ASP A 47 4.03 18.05 2.93
C ASP A 47 2.64 17.60 2.50
N SER A 48 2.33 17.74 1.21
CA SER A 48 1.07 17.25 0.64
C SER A 48 0.98 15.73 0.76
N TRP A 49 2.06 15.03 0.47
CA TRP A 49 2.10 13.58 0.54
C TRP A 49 1.79 13.07 1.95
N ARG A 50 2.40 13.68 2.97
CA ARG A 50 2.16 13.26 4.36
C ARG A 50 0.70 13.46 4.77
N LYS A 51 0.09 14.58 4.39
CA LYS A 51 -1.32 14.84 4.68
C LYS A 51 -2.23 13.84 3.98
N ASN A 52 -1.95 13.57 2.71
CA ASN A 52 -2.76 12.66 1.92
C ASN A 52 -2.64 11.22 2.41
N GLN A 53 -1.45 10.79 2.82
CA GLN A 53 -1.27 9.44 3.35
C GLN A 53 -2.00 9.24 4.67
N ALA A 54 -2.04 10.25 5.54
CA ALA A 54 -2.80 10.18 6.77
C ALA A 54 -4.30 10.04 6.50
N ARG A 55 -4.82 10.75 5.50
CA ARG A 55 -6.21 10.70 5.11
C ARG A 55 -6.57 9.46 4.29
N PHE A 56 -5.61 8.93 3.56
CA PHE A 56 -5.83 7.78 2.68
C PHE A 56 -6.39 6.58 3.45
N LYS A 57 -5.91 6.33 4.65
CA LYS A 57 -6.37 5.22 5.48
C LYS A 57 -7.84 5.33 5.86
N GLU A 58 -8.38 6.55 5.87
CA GLU A 58 -9.77 6.81 6.22
C GLU A 58 -10.67 6.97 5.00
N LEU A 59 -10.09 6.89 3.80
CA LEU A 59 -10.81 7.16 2.56
C LEU A 59 -12.01 6.25 2.37
N ASP A 60 -11.87 4.97 2.63
CA ASP A 60 -12.98 4.02 2.46
C ASP A 60 -14.11 4.31 3.42
N THR A 61 -13.81 4.60 4.67
CA THR A 61 -14.81 4.96 5.68
C THR A 61 -15.54 6.23 5.27
N LEU A 62 -14.80 7.23 4.80
CA LEU A 62 -15.38 8.49 4.34
C LEU A 62 -16.29 8.28 3.13
N ALA A 63 -15.84 7.49 2.16
CA ALA A 63 -16.63 7.19 0.96
C ALA A 63 -17.93 6.48 1.31
N LYS A 64 -17.91 5.54 2.26
CA LYS A 64 -19.11 4.85 2.73
C LYS A 64 -20.06 5.81 3.42
N ALA A 65 -19.55 6.74 4.23
CA ALA A 65 -20.36 7.74 4.90
C ALA A 65 -21.07 8.66 3.88
N ILE A 66 -20.38 9.06 2.83
CA ILE A 66 -20.96 9.88 1.77
C ILE A 66 -22.05 9.12 1.02
N LYS A 67 -21.82 7.85 0.69
CA LYS A 67 -22.79 7.02 -0.03
C LYS A 67 -24.08 6.83 0.77
N LYS A 68 -24.00 6.75 2.08
CA LYS A 68 -25.19 6.62 2.94
C LYS A 68 -26.07 7.86 2.95
N LYS A 69 -25.51 9.02 2.63
CA LYS A 69 -26.24 10.29 2.62
C LYS A 69 -26.85 10.62 1.25
N ILE A 70 -26.50 9.86 0.25
CA ILE A 70 -27.03 9.97 -1.10
C ILE A 70 -28.10 8.90 -1.29
#